data_95c76efb1a773390e3d7386f9a81b6b1
#
_entry.id   95c76efb1a773390e3d7386f9a81b6b1
#
_cell.length_a   1.000
_cell.length_b   1.000
_cell.length_c   1.000
_cell.angle_alpha   90.00
_cell.angle_beta   90.00
_cell.angle_gamma   90.00
#
_symmetry.space_group_name_H-M   'P 1'
#
loop_
_entity.id
_entity.type
_entity.pdbx_description
1 polymer ?
#
loop_
_entity_poly.entity_id
_entity_poly.type
_entity_poly.pdbx_seq_one_letter_code
_entity_poly.pdbx_strand_id
1 'polypeptide(L)'
;MKVTLLHYSCPPTIGGVEQTIFHHARLLADLQFKVSIVVGSGGSFDERVPVSLIPEAYSKHPDVLGLKSALDRGQIPKQFSELRARLAEHLARVLNNQDVVIVHNALTLHKNLPLTAGIWDLHQAGHLPRMVGWHHDLAWDRPDYEDELHPGDPWELLRRAWPRTANVVVSRSQQARLARVYDLPEEAIDVVPPGVDPPAFGRWTSRTRHIIEALDLLSADMLLLLPARITRRKNIEFALQTLEAIRRSTAMDCRLIVTGPPGAHNPANVSYLAELLELRARLGLNGSAHFLFQLDVDTPTNIDQETLADLYHISDALFFPSLDEGFGIPLLEAGLARLPVFCSDIPPFHESGGTQVHFFPLQASPTDAARLIMDGLGADPSFSLRRRVLADYTWREIVRDRVVPILERVAGG
;
A
#
# COMPACT_ATOMS: atom_id res chain seq x y z
N MET A 1 21.64 8.61 -2.73
CA MET A 1 22.06 7.38 -2.03
C MET A 1 21.88 6.19 -2.96
N LYS A 2 22.82 5.25 -2.93
CA LYS A 2 22.80 3.99 -3.70
C LYS A 2 22.37 2.86 -2.75
N VAL A 3 21.28 2.17 -3.08
CA VAL A 3 20.71 1.11 -2.24
C VAL A 3 20.61 -0.18 -3.04
N THR A 4 21.11 -1.28 -2.49
CA THR A 4 20.98 -2.61 -3.10
C THR A 4 20.04 -3.49 -2.25
N LEU A 5 19.09 -4.14 -2.90
CA LEU A 5 18.24 -5.16 -2.29
C LEU A 5 18.83 -6.55 -2.63
N LEU A 6 19.15 -7.33 -1.61
CA LEU A 6 19.71 -8.69 -1.75
C LEU A 6 18.72 -9.73 -1.25
N HIS A 7 18.41 -10.71 -2.09
CA HIS A 7 17.55 -11.84 -1.72
C HIS A 7 17.83 -13.08 -2.58
N TYR A 8 17.13 -14.18 -2.31
CA TYR A 8 17.19 -15.42 -3.10
C TYR A 8 16.57 -15.24 -4.49
N SER A 9 15.49 -14.51 -4.59
CA SER A 9 14.71 -14.27 -5.82
C SER A 9 14.01 -12.90 -5.84
N CYS A 10 13.63 -12.46 -7.05
CA CYS A 10 12.77 -11.29 -7.25
C CYS A 10 11.69 -11.61 -8.30
N PRO A 11 10.76 -10.71 -8.62
CA PRO A 11 9.81 -10.93 -9.70
C PRO A 11 10.49 -11.37 -11.02
N PRO A 12 9.83 -12.23 -11.82
CA PRO A 12 8.42 -12.64 -11.77
C PRO A 12 8.09 -13.75 -10.76
N THR A 13 9.03 -14.17 -9.91
CA THR A 13 8.74 -15.11 -8.82
C THR A 13 7.68 -14.52 -7.89
N ILE A 14 6.65 -15.31 -7.57
CA ILE A 14 5.55 -14.89 -6.71
C ILE A 14 5.84 -15.29 -5.27
N GLY A 15 5.88 -14.31 -4.38
CA GLY A 15 6.05 -14.52 -2.93
C GLY A 15 5.95 -13.20 -2.17
N GLY A 16 5.73 -13.25 -0.86
CA GLY A 16 5.57 -12.05 -0.03
C GLY A 16 6.84 -11.19 0.02
N VAL A 17 8.01 -11.82 0.05
CA VAL A 17 9.30 -11.10 0.06
C VAL A 17 9.57 -10.48 -1.30
N GLU A 18 9.31 -11.19 -2.39
CA GLU A 18 9.47 -10.69 -3.75
C GLU A 18 8.54 -9.49 -4.03
N GLN A 19 7.31 -9.50 -3.50
CA GLN A 19 6.42 -8.33 -3.55
C GLN A 19 6.98 -7.16 -2.75
N THR A 20 7.54 -7.41 -1.57
CA THR A 20 8.22 -6.36 -0.79
C THR A 20 9.38 -5.74 -1.58
N ILE A 21 10.24 -6.56 -2.17
CA ILE A 21 11.36 -6.11 -3.01
C ILE A 21 10.87 -5.29 -4.20
N PHE A 22 9.81 -5.74 -4.88
CA PHE A 22 9.21 -5.04 -6.00
C PHE A 22 8.77 -3.62 -5.63
N HIS A 23 7.99 -3.49 -4.56
CA HIS A 23 7.47 -2.19 -4.13
C HIS A 23 8.57 -1.28 -3.57
N HIS A 24 9.48 -1.82 -2.74
CA HIS A 24 10.61 -1.06 -2.23
C HIS A 24 11.47 -0.52 -3.37
N ALA A 25 11.83 -1.36 -4.34
CA ALA A 25 12.69 -0.96 -5.44
C ALA A 25 12.10 0.16 -6.27
N ARG A 26 10.84 0.03 -6.67
CA ARG A 26 10.14 1.04 -7.48
C ARG A 26 9.94 2.36 -6.74
N LEU A 27 9.41 2.29 -5.52
CA LEU A 27 9.09 3.49 -4.75
C LEU A 27 10.35 4.24 -4.28
N LEU A 28 11.42 3.53 -3.95
CA LEU A 28 12.71 4.18 -3.69
C LEU A 28 13.28 4.84 -4.97
N ALA A 29 13.10 4.21 -6.14
CA ALA A 29 13.49 4.83 -7.42
C ALA A 29 12.63 6.08 -7.74
N ASP A 30 11.33 6.06 -7.43
CA ASP A 30 10.43 7.22 -7.53
C ASP A 30 10.93 8.37 -6.64
N LEU A 31 11.46 8.05 -5.46
CA LEU A 31 12.10 9.00 -4.53
C LEU A 31 13.55 9.35 -4.88
N GLN A 32 13.98 9.06 -6.11
CA GLN A 32 15.32 9.41 -6.65
C GLN A 32 16.51 8.69 -5.98
N PHE A 33 16.29 7.58 -5.28
CA PHE A 33 17.37 6.70 -4.88
C PHE A 33 17.90 5.92 -6.11
N LYS A 34 19.21 5.64 -6.13
CA LYS A 34 19.79 4.73 -7.12
C LYS A 34 19.69 3.31 -6.60
N VAL A 35 18.65 2.61 -7.03
CA VAL A 35 18.32 1.26 -6.54
C VAL A 35 18.88 0.21 -7.49
N SER A 36 19.41 -0.87 -6.94
CA SER A 36 19.77 -2.10 -7.67
C SER A 36 19.31 -3.34 -6.89
N ILE A 37 19.18 -4.44 -7.58
CA ILE A 37 18.79 -5.72 -7.00
C ILE A 37 19.87 -6.76 -7.27
N VAL A 38 20.21 -7.57 -6.27
CA VAL A 38 21.09 -8.74 -6.38
C VAL A 38 20.32 -9.96 -5.94
N VAL A 39 20.13 -10.93 -6.83
CA VAL A 39 19.33 -12.14 -6.58
C VAL A 39 19.91 -13.35 -7.28
N GLY A 40 19.49 -14.54 -6.82
CA GLY A 40 19.82 -15.80 -7.49
C GLY A 40 18.90 -16.12 -8.67
N SER A 41 17.66 -15.65 -8.64
CA SER A 41 16.66 -15.87 -9.68
C SER A 41 15.68 -14.70 -9.78
N GLY A 42 15.22 -14.42 -10.99
CA GLY A 42 14.29 -13.32 -11.27
C GLY A 42 14.65 -12.59 -12.54
N GLY A 43 14.08 -11.42 -12.74
CA GLY A 43 14.29 -10.60 -13.94
C GLY A 43 14.02 -9.11 -13.72
N SER A 44 14.30 -8.31 -14.75
CA SER A 44 13.98 -6.88 -14.73
C SER A 44 12.46 -6.67 -14.76
N PHE A 45 11.99 -5.72 -13.98
CA PHE A 45 10.60 -5.30 -13.92
C PHE A 45 10.44 -3.76 -13.93
N ASP A 46 11.54 -3.03 -13.82
CA ASP A 46 11.61 -1.57 -13.92
C ASP A 46 12.98 -1.19 -14.50
N GLU A 47 13.00 -0.44 -15.59
CA GLU A 47 14.24 -0.06 -16.31
C GLU A 47 15.19 0.78 -15.44
N ARG A 48 14.69 1.46 -14.44
CA ARG A 48 15.48 2.26 -13.49
C ARG A 48 16.20 1.42 -12.44
N VAL A 49 15.80 0.14 -12.30
CA VAL A 49 16.28 -0.78 -11.26
C VAL A 49 17.03 -1.95 -11.91
N PRO A 50 18.35 -1.85 -12.07
CA PRO A 50 19.16 -2.93 -12.62
C PRO A 50 19.14 -4.15 -11.68
N VAL A 51 19.02 -5.35 -12.27
CA VAL A 51 19.05 -6.64 -11.59
C VAL A 51 20.34 -7.38 -11.95
N SER A 52 21.12 -7.72 -10.93
CA SER A 52 22.33 -8.54 -11.05
C SER A 52 22.01 -9.97 -10.58
N LEU A 53 22.23 -10.94 -11.44
CA LEU A 53 22.00 -12.36 -11.13
C LEU A 53 23.28 -13.01 -10.61
N ILE A 54 23.20 -13.63 -9.45
CA ILE A 54 24.18 -14.58 -8.90
C ILE A 54 23.44 -15.90 -8.71
N PRO A 55 23.44 -16.81 -9.69
CA PRO A 55 22.57 -18.00 -9.68
C PRO A 55 22.68 -18.82 -8.41
N GLU A 56 23.85 -18.95 -7.82
CA GLU A 56 24.09 -19.69 -6.59
C GLU A 56 23.48 -19.01 -5.33
N ALA A 57 23.06 -17.75 -5.43
CA ALA A 57 22.31 -17.10 -4.34
C ALA A 57 20.87 -17.62 -4.28
N TYR A 58 20.36 -18.28 -5.34
CA TYR A 58 19.01 -18.86 -5.33
C TYR A 58 18.94 -20.09 -4.40
N SER A 59 17.97 -20.08 -3.48
CA SER A 59 17.79 -21.17 -2.51
C SER A 59 17.49 -22.54 -3.13
N LYS A 60 17.03 -22.58 -4.39
CA LYS A 60 16.76 -23.81 -5.15
C LYS A 60 17.82 -24.07 -6.23
N HIS A 61 18.97 -23.40 -6.18
CA HIS A 61 20.08 -23.70 -7.10
C HIS A 61 20.57 -25.14 -6.88
N PRO A 62 20.94 -25.91 -7.93
CA PRO A 62 21.41 -27.32 -7.78
C PRO A 62 22.53 -27.47 -6.77
N ASP A 63 23.54 -26.60 -6.77
CA ASP A 63 24.65 -26.65 -5.81
C ASP A 63 24.15 -26.46 -4.35
N VAL A 64 23.16 -25.58 -4.11
CA VAL A 64 22.59 -25.36 -2.78
C VAL A 64 21.77 -26.58 -2.34
N LEU A 65 20.91 -27.11 -3.24
CA LEU A 65 20.12 -28.31 -2.96
C LEU A 65 20.99 -29.56 -2.75
N GLY A 66 22.12 -29.67 -3.46
CA GLY A 66 23.09 -30.73 -3.28
C GLY A 66 23.71 -30.78 -1.87
N LEU A 67 23.77 -29.63 -1.19
CA LEU A 67 24.28 -29.55 0.19
C LEU A 67 23.19 -29.79 1.24
N LYS A 68 21.91 -29.57 0.88
CA LYS A 68 20.80 -29.53 1.86
C LYS A 68 20.73 -30.77 2.72
N SER A 69 20.75 -31.97 2.13
CA SER A 69 20.60 -33.22 2.88
C SER A 69 21.72 -33.46 3.90
N ALA A 70 22.93 -32.99 3.65
CA ALA A 70 24.02 -33.08 4.62
C ALA A 70 23.88 -32.01 5.71
N LEU A 71 23.56 -30.77 5.33
CA LEU A 71 23.34 -29.67 6.26
C LEU A 71 22.16 -29.97 7.20
N ASP A 72 21.06 -30.50 6.71
CA ASP A 72 19.90 -30.92 7.54
C ASP A 72 20.26 -31.99 8.59
N ARG A 73 21.39 -32.71 8.42
CA ARG A 73 21.94 -33.63 9.41
C ARG A 73 23.11 -33.08 10.23
N GLY A 74 23.34 -31.76 10.17
CA GLY A 74 24.42 -31.09 10.88
C GLY A 74 25.83 -31.35 10.30
N GLN A 75 25.93 -31.84 9.05
CA GLN A 75 27.19 -32.13 8.40
C GLN A 75 27.54 -30.99 7.42
N ILE A 76 28.81 -30.58 7.41
CA ILE A 76 29.30 -29.54 6.49
C ILE A 76 30.18 -30.19 5.41
N PRO A 77 29.66 -30.37 4.18
CA PRO A 77 30.43 -30.93 3.08
C PRO A 77 31.55 -30.00 2.62
N LYS A 78 32.61 -30.55 1.99
CA LYS A 78 33.71 -29.72 1.44
C LYS A 78 33.23 -28.66 0.44
N GLN A 79 32.25 -29.02 -0.39
CA GLN A 79 31.65 -28.15 -1.39
C GLN A 79 30.99 -26.90 -0.76
N PHE A 80 30.63 -26.94 0.53
CA PHE A 80 30.12 -25.76 1.25
C PHE A 80 31.13 -24.60 1.23
N SER A 81 32.39 -24.87 1.56
CA SER A 81 33.41 -23.83 1.61
C SER A 81 33.72 -23.26 0.22
N GLU A 82 33.67 -24.08 -0.82
CA GLU A 82 33.87 -23.63 -2.21
C GLU A 82 32.72 -22.72 -2.65
N LEU A 83 31.48 -23.10 -2.39
CA LEU A 83 30.29 -22.33 -2.73
C LEU A 83 30.24 -21.01 -1.95
N ARG A 84 30.57 -21.05 -0.65
CA ARG A 84 30.70 -19.86 0.23
C ARG A 84 31.70 -18.86 -0.34
N ALA A 85 32.90 -19.32 -0.76
CA ALA A 85 33.94 -18.46 -1.30
C ALA A 85 33.52 -17.82 -2.64
N ARG A 86 32.92 -18.59 -3.55
CA ARG A 86 32.38 -18.06 -4.83
C ARG A 86 31.31 -17.01 -4.60
N LEU A 87 30.36 -17.28 -3.69
CA LEU A 87 29.30 -16.32 -3.34
C LEU A 87 29.89 -15.05 -2.74
N ALA A 88 30.84 -15.14 -1.83
CA ALA A 88 31.51 -13.97 -1.26
C ALA A 88 32.22 -13.13 -2.35
N GLU A 89 32.96 -13.77 -3.27
CA GLU A 89 33.65 -13.10 -4.37
C GLU A 89 32.66 -12.37 -5.31
N HIS A 90 31.56 -13.03 -5.69
CA HIS A 90 30.53 -12.44 -6.56
C HIS A 90 29.84 -11.23 -5.86
N LEU A 91 29.47 -11.41 -4.59
CA LEU A 91 28.86 -10.33 -3.80
C LEU A 91 29.80 -9.13 -3.63
N ALA A 92 31.08 -9.36 -3.35
CA ALA A 92 32.07 -8.28 -3.22
C ALA A 92 32.15 -7.42 -4.47
N ARG A 93 32.06 -8.04 -5.66
CA ARG A 93 32.09 -7.32 -6.94
C ARG A 93 30.84 -6.47 -7.16
N VAL A 94 29.64 -7.02 -6.92
CA VAL A 94 28.38 -6.33 -7.23
C VAL A 94 27.98 -5.31 -6.16
N LEU A 95 28.41 -5.49 -4.90
CA LEU A 95 28.13 -4.59 -3.80
C LEU A 95 29.15 -3.47 -3.65
N ASN A 96 30.22 -3.51 -4.44
CA ASN A 96 31.22 -2.44 -4.43
C ASN A 96 30.59 -1.08 -4.83
N ASN A 97 30.95 -0.03 -4.10
CA ASN A 97 30.42 1.32 -4.30
C ASN A 97 28.91 1.50 -4.07
N GLN A 98 28.28 0.64 -3.30
CA GLN A 98 26.94 0.86 -2.75
C GLN A 98 27.05 1.58 -1.39
N ASP A 99 26.01 2.37 -1.04
CA ASP A 99 25.98 3.04 0.25
C ASP A 99 25.35 2.14 1.32
N VAL A 100 24.22 1.46 0.96
CA VAL A 100 23.47 0.56 1.84
C VAL A 100 23.07 -0.71 1.09
N VAL A 101 23.16 -1.85 1.75
CA VAL A 101 22.56 -3.12 1.31
C VAL A 101 21.47 -3.56 2.27
N ILE A 102 20.27 -3.84 1.75
CA ILE A 102 19.18 -4.45 2.48
C ILE A 102 19.18 -5.95 2.17
N VAL A 103 19.44 -6.77 3.17
CA VAL A 103 19.50 -8.23 3.03
C VAL A 103 18.19 -8.82 3.54
N HIS A 104 17.36 -9.31 2.63
CA HIS A 104 16.08 -9.95 2.97
C HIS A 104 16.28 -11.42 3.34
N ASN A 105 15.83 -11.82 4.54
CA ASN A 105 15.79 -13.18 5.08
C ASN A 105 17.13 -13.93 5.20
N ALA A 106 18.13 -13.63 4.40
CA ALA A 106 19.36 -14.44 4.33
C ALA A 106 20.16 -14.44 5.65
N LEU A 107 19.89 -13.54 6.58
CA LEU A 107 20.56 -13.48 7.88
C LEU A 107 19.83 -14.30 8.98
N THR A 108 18.58 -14.72 8.74
CA THR A 108 17.77 -15.43 9.75
C THR A 108 17.11 -16.70 9.23
N LEU A 109 17.25 -16.99 7.92
CA LEU A 109 16.62 -18.17 7.32
C LEU A 109 17.67 -19.10 6.67
N HIS A 110 17.63 -20.37 7.00
CA HIS A 110 18.63 -21.39 6.63
C HIS A 110 18.55 -21.92 5.18
N LYS A 111 17.74 -21.26 4.31
CA LYS A 111 17.49 -21.77 2.94
C LYS A 111 18.71 -21.73 2.01
N ASN A 112 19.74 -20.95 2.32
CA ASN A 112 21.02 -20.93 1.63
C ASN A 112 22.14 -20.54 2.61
N LEU A 113 22.55 -21.48 3.46
CA LEU A 113 23.61 -21.26 4.46
C LEU A 113 24.96 -20.84 3.87
N PRO A 114 25.40 -21.34 2.67
CA PRO A 114 26.61 -20.82 2.02
C PRO A 114 26.52 -19.33 1.70
N LEU A 115 25.35 -18.83 1.27
CA LEU A 115 25.12 -17.40 1.05
C LEU A 115 25.25 -16.60 2.35
N THR A 116 24.59 -17.06 3.42
CA THR A 116 24.69 -16.43 4.76
C THR A 116 26.14 -16.36 5.23
N ALA A 117 26.87 -17.47 5.10
CA ALA A 117 28.27 -17.54 5.50
C ALA A 117 29.19 -16.66 4.63
N GLY A 118 28.93 -16.57 3.32
CA GLY A 118 29.66 -15.68 2.41
C GLY A 118 29.42 -14.19 2.69
N ILE A 119 28.18 -13.81 3.04
CA ILE A 119 27.84 -12.44 3.50
C ILE A 119 28.58 -12.16 4.81
N TRP A 120 28.62 -13.13 5.74
CA TRP A 120 29.33 -12.99 7.01
C TRP A 120 30.82 -12.74 6.82
N ASP A 121 31.51 -13.46 5.91
CA ASP A 121 32.92 -13.25 5.60
C ASP A 121 33.19 -11.80 5.16
N LEU A 122 32.39 -11.31 4.23
CA LEU A 122 32.52 -9.95 3.73
C LEU A 122 32.24 -8.91 4.82
N HIS A 123 31.27 -9.21 5.68
CA HIS A 123 30.93 -8.35 6.82
C HIS A 123 32.09 -8.24 7.81
N GLN A 124 32.69 -9.37 8.20
CA GLN A 124 33.85 -9.40 9.09
C GLN A 124 35.08 -8.73 8.47
N ALA A 125 35.27 -8.86 7.18
CA ALA A 125 36.37 -8.20 6.45
C ALA A 125 36.14 -6.68 6.24
N GLY A 126 34.96 -6.16 6.57
CA GLY A 126 34.60 -4.75 6.34
C GLY A 126 34.43 -4.40 4.85
N HIS A 127 34.13 -5.39 4.02
CA HIS A 127 34.00 -5.24 2.57
C HIS A 127 32.54 -5.04 2.11
N LEU A 128 31.58 -4.97 3.04
CA LEU A 128 30.19 -4.67 2.73
C LEU A 128 29.86 -3.19 2.94
N PRO A 129 28.93 -2.64 2.14
CA PRO A 129 28.30 -1.37 2.48
C PRO A 129 27.57 -1.47 3.83
N ARG A 130 27.03 -0.37 4.32
CA ARG A 130 26.20 -0.39 5.52
C ARG A 130 25.02 -1.33 5.33
N MET A 131 24.67 -2.12 6.33
CA MET A 131 23.76 -3.24 6.16
C MET A 131 22.48 -3.08 6.97
N VAL A 132 21.35 -3.41 6.32
CA VAL A 132 20.04 -3.59 6.95
C VAL A 132 19.65 -5.06 6.78
N GLY A 133 19.51 -5.78 7.89
CA GLY A 133 18.91 -7.11 7.93
C GLY A 133 17.38 -6.98 7.97
N TRP A 134 16.70 -7.44 6.92
CA TRP A 134 15.24 -7.40 6.81
C TRP A 134 14.66 -8.80 6.98
N HIS A 135 14.09 -9.04 8.16
CA HIS A 135 13.70 -10.37 8.61
C HIS A 135 12.21 -10.60 8.47
N HIS A 136 11.81 -11.43 7.49
CA HIS A 136 10.42 -11.85 7.32
C HIS A 136 10.15 -13.14 8.10
N ASP A 137 11.16 -14.04 8.17
CA ASP A 137 11.09 -15.33 8.85
C ASP A 137 12.33 -15.54 9.73
N LEU A 138 12.12 -16.21 10.87
CA LEU A 138 13.17 -16.55 11.83
C LEU A 138 13.26 -18.07 11.94
N ALA A 139 14.32 -18.68 11.41
CA ALA A 139 14.45 -20.14 11.41
C ALA A 139 14.49 -20.70 12.85
N TRP A 140 15.25 -20.06 13.74
CA TRP A 140 15.39 -20.50 15.14
C TRP A 140 14.15 -20.29 16.04
N ASP A 141 13.11 -19.65 15.54
CA ASP A 141 11.85 -19.43 16.26
C ASP A 141 10.69 -20.25 15.66
N ARG A 142 10.99 -21.19 14.74
CA ARG A 142 10.00 -22.03 14.07
C ARG A 142 10.21 -23.49 14.39
N PRO A 143 9.26 -24.14 15.09
CA PRO A 143 9.33 -25.58 15.40
C PRO A 143 9.54 -26.46 14.16
N ASP A 144 8.95 -26.06 13.02
CA ASP A 144 9.04 -26.80 11.74
C ASP A 144 10.48 -26.93 11.21
N TYR A 145 11.44 -26.15 11.72
CA TYR A 145 12.84 -26.13 11.29
C TYR A 145 13.80 -26.67 12.36
N GLU A 146 13.31 -27.09 13.51
CA GLU A 146 14.15 -27.53 14.64
C GLU A 146 15.12 -28.64 14.24
N ASP A 147 14.66 -29.60 13.46
CA ASP A 147 15.47 -30.74 12.97
C ASP A 147 16.51 -30.35 11.88
N GLU A 148 16.36 -29.16 11.28
CA GLU A 148 17.26 -28.64 10.23
C GLU A 148 18.32 -27.67 10.79
N LEU A 149 18.28 -27.36 12.10
CA LEU A 149 19.15 -26.38 12.75
C LEU A 149 20.07 -27.06 13.78
N HIS A 150 21.36 -26.80 13.68
CA HIS A 150 22.38 -27.45 14.49
C HIS A 150 23.29 -26.46 15.22
N PRO A 151 23.89 -26.81 16.36
CA PRO A 151 24.88 -25.98 17.05
C PRO A 151 26.12 -25.73 16.17
N GLY A 152 26.67 -24.54 16.31
CA GLY A 152 27.86 -24.11 15.58
C GLY A 152 27.54 -23.42 14.22
N ASP A 153 28.58 -22.78 13.67
CA ASP A 153 28.45 -22.14 12.35
C ASP A 153 28.35 -23.24 11.26
N PRO A 154 27.53 -23.03 10.21
CA PRO A 154 26.91 -21.79 9.80
C PRO A 154 25.52 -21.49 10.42
N TRP A 155 24.89 -22.40 11.15
CA TRP A 155 23.53 -22.23 11.69
C TRP A 155 23.47 -21.15 12.79
N GLU A 156 24.54 -21.02 13.61
CA GLU A 156 24.63 -19.99 14.64
C GLU A 156 24.63 -18.55 14.07
N LEU A 157 25.05 -18.37 12.80
CA LEU A 157 24.99 -17.07 12.13
C LEU A 157 23.55 -16.53 12.03
N LEU A 158 22.55 -17.43 12.02
CA LEU A 158 21.13 -17.07 11.87
C LEU A 158 20.48 -16.59 13.16
N ARG A 159 21.11 -16.83 14.33
CA ARG A 159 20.62 -16.36 15.65
C ARG A 159 21.58 -15.42 16.34
N ARG A 160 22.58 -14.93 15.63
CA ARG A 160 23.56 -13.96 16.13
C ARG A 160 23.21 -12.58 15.60
N ALA A 161 23.11 -11.59 16.49
CA ALA A 161 23.05 -10.21 16.08
C ALA A 161 24.38 -9.79 15.42
N TRP A 162 24.34 -9.41 14.16
CA TRP A 162 25.56 -9.00 13.43
C TRP A 162 25.92 -7.55 13.79
N PRO A 163 27.16 -7.28 14.19
CA PRO A 163 27.59 -5.94 14.54
C PRO A 163 27.33 -4.92 13.42
N ARG A 164 27.00 -3.68 13.77
CA ARG A 164 26.78 -2.60 12.80
C ARG A 164 25.74 -2.92 11.71
N THR A 165 24.77 -3.75 12.04
CA THR A 165 23.63 -4.10 11.18
C THR A 165 22.35 -3.55 11.82
N ALA A 166 21.60 -2.74 11.09
CA ALA A 166 20.25 -2.37 11.50
C ALA A 166 19.30 -3.55 11.25
N ASN A 167 18.48 -3.89 12.21
CA ASN A 167 17.54 -5.01 12.10
C ASN A 167 16.12 -4.51 11.91
N VAL A 168 15.43 -5.03 10.90
CA VAL A 168 14.05 -4.70 10.58
C VAL A 168 13.23 -5.97 10.52
N VAL A 169 12.06 -5.95 11.14
CA VAL A 169 11.06 -7.02 11.11
C VAL A 169 9.72 -6.52 10.61
N VAL A 170 8.84 -7.44 10.20
CA VAL A 170 7.56 -7.10 9.55
C VAL A 170 6.39 -6.88 10.53
N SER A 171 6.59 -7.11 11.83
CA SER A 171 5.53 -6.90 12.83
C SER A 171 6.11 -6.80 14.25
N ARG A 172 5.31 -6.24 15.16
CA ARG A 172 5.66 -6.22 16.60
C ARG A 172 5.83 -7.60 17.20
N SER A 173 5.03 -8.57 16.74
CA SER A 173 5.20 -9.97 17.16
C SER A 173 6.55 -10.52 16.74
N GLN A 174 7.00 -10.22 15.52
CA GLN A 174 8.33 -10.60 15.05
C GLN A 174 9.45 -9.84 15.75
N GLN A 175 9.21 -8.59 16.16
CA GLN A 175 10.17 -7.78 16.94
C GLN A 175 10.51 -8.48 18.27
N ALA A 176 9.49 -8.87 19.04
CA ALA A 176 9.69 -9.59 20.30
C ALA A 176 10.37 -10.95 20.11
N ARG A 177 10.11 -11.64 18.99
CA ARG A 177 10.75 -12.91 18.66
C ARG A 177 12.22 -12.73 18.28
N LEU A 178 12.54 -11.78 17.39
CA LEU A 178 13.93 -11.52 17.00
C LEU A 178 14.76 -11.00 18.17
N ALA A 179 14.16 -10.17 19.03
CA ALA A 179 14.80 -9.67 20.26
C ALA A 179 15.28 -10.83 21.13
N ARG A 180 14.45 -11.86 21.34
CA ARG A 180 14.84 -13.08 22.09
C ARG A 180 15.92 -13.90 21.36
N VAL A 181 15.78 -14.06 20.02
CA VAL A 181 16.74 -14.85 19.23
C VAL A 181 18.11 -14.18 19.19
N TYR A 182 18.17 -12.86 19.14
CA TYR A 182 19.41 -12.09 19.02
C TYR A 182 19.96 -11.58 20.36
N ASP A 183 19.23 -11.79 21.45
CA ASP A 183 19.54 -11.22 22.78
C ASP A 183 19.72 -9.69 22.71
N LEU A 184 18.73 -9.02 22.09
CA LEU A 184 18.69 -7.57 21.92
C LEU A 184 17.43 -6.99 22.59
N PRO A 185 17.46 -5.72 23.01
CA PRO A 185 16.25 -5.01 23.41
C PRO A 185 15.34 -4.78 22.17
N GLU A 186 14.02 -4.83 22.36
CA GLU A 186 13.05 -4.66 21.25
C GLU A 186 13.24 -3.32 20.52
N GLU A 187 13.63 -2.27 21.25
CA GLU A 187 13.84 -0.91 20.71
C GLU A 187 15.02 -0.84 19.73
N ALA A 188 15.92 -1.83 19.73
CA ALA A 188 17.04 -1.93 18.77
C ALA A 188 16.60 -2.52 17.42
N ILE A 189 15.33 -2.91 17.29
CA ILE A 189 14.78 -3.57 16.10
C ILE A 189 13.62 -2.73 15.56
N ASP A 190 13.76 -2.27 14.33
CA ASP A 190 12.70 -1.51 13.66
C ASP A 190 11.55 -2.41 13.19
N VAL A 191 10.33 -1.87 13.19
CA VAL A 191 9.14 -2.57 12.70
C VAL A 191 8.61 -1.86 11.45
N VAL A 192 8.67 -2.55 10.31
CA VAL A 192 8.14 -2.07 9.04
C VAL A 192 7.21 -3.13 8.45
N PRO A 193 5.88 -2.98 8.56
CA PRO A 193 4.94 -3.94 8.02
C PRO A 193 4.96 -3.95 6.49
N PRO A 194 4.54 -5.05 5.85
CA PRO A 194 4.27 -5.04 4.41
C PRO A 194 3.08 -4.14 4.09
N GLY A 195 3.08 -3.59 2.88
CA GLY A 195 2.02 -2.73 2.39
C GLY A 195 1.04 -3.40 1.45
N VAL A 196 0.06 -2.62 1.03
CA VAL A 196 -0.87 -2.93 -0.06
C VAL A 196 -0.76 -1.87 -1.15
N ASP A 197 -1.13 -2.24 -2.37
CA ASP A 197 -1.23 -1.34 -3.52
C ASP A 197 -2.71 -1.24 -3.91
N PRO A 198 -3.43 -0.18 -3.46
CA PRO A 198 -4.86 -0.07 -3.73
C PRO A 198 -5.21 -0.04 -5.22
N PRO A 199 -4.48 0.69 -6.10
CA PRO A 199 -4.70 0.65 -7.55
C PRO A 199 -4.55 -0.74 -8.18
N ALA A 200 -3.57 -1.52 -7.75
CA ALA A 200 -3.36 -2.87 -8.26
C ALA A 200 -4.40 -3.85 -7.70
N PHE A 201 -4.75 -3.73 -6.43
CA PHE A 201 -5.77 -4.55 -5.78
C PHE A 201 -7.16 -4.34 -6.40
N GLY A 202 -7.56 -3.07 -6.61
CA GLY A 202 -8.84 -2.69 -7.19
C GLY A 202 -8.96 -2.98 -8.70
N ARG A 203 -7.85 -3.22 -9.40
CA ARG A 203 -7.80 -3.39 -10.86
C ARG A 203 -8.48 -2.26 -11.64
N TRP A 204 -8.40 -1.04 -11.11
CA TRP A 204 -9.08 0.11 -11.67
C TRP A 204 -8.67 0.41 -13.11
N THR A 205 -9.60 0.96 -13.87
CA THR A 205 -9.34 1.41 -15.24
C THR A 205 -8.26 2.51 -15.26
N SER A 206 -7.62 2.72 -16.40
CA SER A 206 -6.63 3.79 -16.56
C SER A 206 -7.25 5.17 -16.29
N ARG A 207 -8.51 5.35 -16.68
CA ARG A 207 -9.26 6.58 -16.44
C ARG A 207 -9.54 6.80 -14.95
N THR A 208 -9.96 5.76 -14.23
CA THR A 208 -10.15 5.81 -12.79
C THR A 208 -8.85 6.14 -12.07
N ARG A 209 -7.73 5.53 -12.46
CA ARG A 209 -6.41 5.85 -11.90
C ARG A 209 -6.05 7.32 -12.11
N HIS A 210 -6.26 7.83 -13.31
CA HIS A 210 -6.03 9.25 -13.61
C HIS A 210 -6.88 10.17 -12.72
N ILE A 211 -8.17 9.88 -12.53
CA ILE A 211 -9.06 10.64 -11.64
C ILE A 211 -8.54 10.60 -10.19
N ILE A 212 -8.16 9.42 -9.71
CA ILE A 212 -7.64 9.22 -8.35
C ILE A 212 -6.36 10.05 -8.13
N GLU A 213 -5.44 9.98 -9.09
CA GLU A 213 -4.16 10.70 -9.01
C GLU A 213 -4.34 12.21 -9.14
N ALA A 214 -5.12 12.67 -10.12
CA ALA A 214 -5.36 14.10 -10.36
C ALA A 214 -6.08 14.79 -9.19
N LEU A 215 -6.95 14.08 -8.49
CA LEU A 215 -7.70 14.57 -7.35
C LEU A 215 -7.18 14.08 -6.00
N ASP A 216 -6.11 13.28 -6.00
CA ASP A 216 -5.50 12.68 -4.80
C ASP A 216 -6.53 11.98 -3.87
N LEU A 217 -7.49 11.25 -4.47
CA LEU A 217 -8.67 10.73 -3.75
C LEU A 217 -8.35 9.74 -2.63
N LEU A 218 -7.22 9.03 -2.72
CA LEU A 218 -6.84 8.02 -1.71
C LEU A 218 -6.25 8.64 -0.44
N SER A 219 -5.84 9.90 -0.47
CA SER A 219 -5.38 10.61 0.73
C SER A 219 -6.53 11.10 1.60
N ALA A 220 -7.77 11.14 1.05
CA ALA A 220 -8.94 11.58 1.78
C ALA A 220 -9.30 10.63 2.93
N ASP A 221 -9.71 11.18 4.05
CA ASP A 221 -10.26 10.42 5.19
C ASP A 221 -11.63 9.82 4.88
N MET A 222 -12.41 10.46 4.00
CA MET A 222 -13.74 10.03 3.58
C MET A 222 -14.03 10.51 2.17
N LEU A 223 -14.58 9.63 1.35
CA LEU A 223 -14.98 9.92 -0.02
C LEU A 223 -16.49 9.67 -0.21
N LEU A 224 -17.24 10.72 -0.45
CA LEU A 224 -18.67 10.67 -0.75
C LEU A 224 -18.89 10.69 -2.26
N LEU A 225 -19.77 9.83 -2.76
CA LEU A 225 -20.15 9.76 -4.17
C LEU A 225 -21.57 10.30 -4.38
N LEU A 226 -21.73 11.19 -5.36
CA LEU A 226 -23.01 11.68 -5.85
C LEU A 226 -23.08 11.44 -7.36
N PRO A 227 -23.57 10.27 -7.81
CA PRO A 227 -23.59 9.88 -9.23
C PRO A 227 -24.80 10.49 -9.95
N ALA A 228 -24.72 11.77 -10.24
CA ALA A 228 -25.85 12.49 -10.76
C ALA A 228 -25.45 13.55 -11.79
N ARG A 229 -26.32 13.80 -12.78
CA ARG A 229 -26.25 15.00 -13.62
C ARG A 229 -26.55 16.23 -12.78
N ILE A 230 -25.94 17.34 -13.14
CA ILE A 230 -26.17 18.62 -12.45
C ILE A 230 -27.53 19.17 -12.88
N THR A 231 -28.50 19.01 -11.97
CA THR A 231 -29.86 19.53 -12.08
C THR A 231 -30.37 19.88 -10.68
N ARG A 232 -31.26 20.88 -10.56
CA ARG A 232 -31.75 21.34 -9.24
C ARG A 232 -32.40 20.25 -8.42
N ARG A 233 -33.10 19.29 -9.06
CA ARG A 233 -33.74 18.18 -8.34
C ARG A 233 -32.75 17.27 -7.63
N LYS A 234 -31.45 17.29 -8.01
CA LYS A 234 -30.39 16.51 -7.36
C LYS A 234 -29.86 17.16 -6.09
N ASN A 235 -30.24 18.41 -5.82
CA ASN A 235 -29.94 19.12 -4.58
C ASN A 235 -28.44 19.13 -4.21
N ILE A 236 -27.60 19.45 -5.21
CA ILE A 236 -26.13 19.38 -5.04
C ILE A 236 -25.67 20.48 -4.07
N GLU A 237 -26.39 21.61 -3.98
CA GLU A 237 -26.15 22.65 -2.98
C GLU A 237 -26.22 22.11 -1.55
N PHE A 238 -27.21 21.25 -1.26
CA PHE A 238 -27.31 20.58 0.04
C PHE A 238 -26.12 19.65 0.28
N ALA A 239 -25.69 18.93 -0.77
CA ALA A 239 -24.50 18.07 -0.66
C ALA A 239 -23.23 18.87 -0.35
N LEU A 240 -23.02 20.03 -0.98
CA LEU A 240 -21.90 20.92 -0.67
C LEU A 240 -21.96 21.45 0.77
N GLN A 241 -23.13 21.89 1.23
CA GLN A 241 -23.33 22.36 2.60
C GLN A 241 -23.13 21.26 3.64
N THR A 242 -23.57 20.03 3.33
CA THR A 242 -23.33 18.86 4.20
C THR A 242 -21.85 18.50 4.29
N LEU A 243 -21.14 18.55 3.16
CA LEU A 243 -19.68 18.33 3.14
C LEU A 243 -18.95 19.38 3.99
N GLU A 244 -19.34 20.65 3.90
CA GLU A 244 -18.78 21.71 4.75
C GLU A 244 -19.04 21.44 6.23
N ALA A 245 -20.28 21.05 6.57
CA ALA A 245 -20.65 20.73 7.94
C ALA A 245 -19.83 19.57 8.52
N ILE A 246 -19.56 18.50 7.73
CA ILE A 246 -18.68 17.40 8.13
C ILE A 246 -17.27 17.92 8.40
N ARG A 247 -16.67 18.61 7.44
CA ARG A 247 -15.29 19.13 7.53
C ARG A 247 -15.10 20.07 8.71
N ARG A 248 -16.09 20.93 8.98
CA ARG A 248 -16.05 21.86 10.11
C ARG A 248 -16.15 21.16 11.47
N SER A 249 -16.93 20.08 11.56
CA SER A 249 -17.18 19.38 12.82
C SER A 249 -16.15 18.31 13.18
N THR A 250 -15.36 17.80 12.20
CA THR A 250 -14.52 16.62 12.41
C THR A 250 -13.04 16.84 12.15
N ALA A 251 -12.61 17.92 11.53
CA ALA A 251 -11.25 18.10 11.00
C ALA A 251 -10.77 17.02 10.01
N MET A 252 -11.66 16.14 9.52
CA MET A 252 -11.36 15.12 8.53
C MET A 252 -11.24 15.73 7.13
N ASP A 253 -10.34 15.22 6.30
CA ASP A 253 -10.33 15.52 4.86
C ASP A 253 -11.42 14.70 4.16
N CYS A 254 -12.63 15.25 4.16
CA CYS A 254 -13.78 14.66 3.46
C CYS A 254 -13.88 15.27 2.06
N ARG A 255 -14.13 14.42 1.07
CA ARG A 255 -14.29 14.84 -0.33
C ARG A 255 -15.60 14.32 -0.91
N LEU A 256 -16.14 15.08 -1.87
CA LEU A 256 -17.37 14.76 -2.60
C LEU A 256 -17.06 14.69 -4.10
N ILE A 257 -17.47 13.60 -4.73
CA ILE A 257 -17.42 13.42 -6.18
C ILE A 257 -18.82 13.55 -6.76
N VAL A 258 -19.01 14.50 -7.68
CA VAL A 258 -20.19 14.63 -8.54
C VAL A 258 -19.83 14.20 -9.94
N THR A 259 -20.46 13.14 -10.46
CA THR A 259 -19.97 12.47 -11.68
C THR A 259 -20.48 13.07 -12.99
N GLY A 260 -21.70 13.59 -12.99
CA GLY A 260 -22.39 13.95 -14.23
C GLY A 260 -22.16 15.39 -14.68
N PRO A 261 -22.32 15.65 -16.00
CA PRO A 261 -22.34 16.99 -16.56
C PRO A 261 -23.66 17.71 -16.24
N PRO A 262 -23.76 19.02 -16.55
CA PRO A 262 -25.04 19.73 -16.58
C PRO A 262 -26.03 19.02 -17.50
N GLY A 263 -27.30 18.90 -17.09
CA GLY A 263 -28.34 18.26 -17.89
C GLY A 263 -28.53 19.00 -19.22
N ALA A 264 -28.39 18.28 -20.34
CA ALA A 264 -28.32 18.86 -21.69
C ALA A 264 -29.59 19.56 -22.18
N HIS A 265 -30.75 19.22 -21.60
CA HIS A 265 -32.05 19.63 -22.15
C HIS A 265 -32.60 20.94 -21.56
N ASN A 266 -31.92 21.54 -20.58
CA ASN A 266 -32.39 22.79 -19.95
C ASN A 266 -31.22 23.77 -19.78
N PRO A 267 -31.24 24.93 -20.48
CA PRO A 267 -30.21 25.96 -20.34
C PRO A 267 -30.04 26.47 -18.89
N ALA A 268 -31.08 26.40 -18.06
CA ALA A 268 -31.02 26.74 -16.64
C ALA A 268 -30.04 25.84 -15.84
N ASN A 269 -29.63 24.69 -16.35
CA ASN A 269 -28.64 23.83 -15.70
C ASN A 269 -27.22 24.42 -15.78
N VAL A 270 -26.93 25.25 -16.77
CA VAL A 270 -25.65 25.94 -16.91
C VAL A 270 -25.54 27.06 -15.86
N SER A 271 -26.61 27.83 -15.67
CA SER A 271 -26.65 28.85 -14.60
C SER A 271 -26.61 28.22 -13.21
N TYR A 272 -27.29 27.09 -13.02
CA TYR A 272 -27.22 26.32 -11.79
C TYR A 272 -25.81 25.81 -11.47
N LEU A 273 -25.08 25.35 -12.49
CA LEU A 273 -23.67 25.00 -12.30
C LEU A 273 -22.83 26.20 -11.81
N ALA A 274 -23.02 27.38 -12.41
CA ALA A 274 -22.30 28.57 -11.96
C ALA A 274 -22.60 28.91 -10.49
N GLU A 275 -23.88 28.84 -10.07
CA GLU A 275 -24.28 28.98 -8.68
C GLU A 275 -23.60 27.98 -7.75
N LEU A 276 -23.49 26.71 -8.16
CA LEU A 276 -22.81 25.64 -7.39
C LEU A 276 -21.31 25.90 -7.25
N LEU A 277 -20.65 26.38 -8.30
CA LEU A 277 -19.22 26.72 -8.26
C LEU A 277 -18.95 27.90 -7.34
N GLU A 278 -19.81 28.93 -7.37
CA GLU A 278 -19.76 30.05 -6.43
C GLU A 278 -20.00 29.59 -4.98
N LEU A 279 -20.99 28.73 -4.76
CA LEU A 279 -21.26 28.14 -3.44
C LEU A 279 -20.07 27.34 -2.95
N ARG A 280 -19.50 26.46 -3.81
CA ARG A 280 -18.29 25.68 -3.49
C ARG A 280 -17.15 26.60 -3.04
N ALA A 281 -16.91 27.70 -3.77
CA ALA A 281 -15.85 28.64 -3.43
C ALA A 281 -16.14 29.38 -2.10
N ARG A 282 -17.38 29.82 -1.87
CA ARG A 282 -17.78 30.48 -0.60
C ARG A 282 -17.64 29.57 0.61
N LEU A 283 -17.89 28.26 0.44
CA LEU A 283 -17.73 27.26 1.49
C LEU A 283 -16.28 26.75 1.66
N GLY A 284 -15.33 27.26 0.86
CA GLY A 284 -13.93 26.82 0.92
C GLY A 284 -13.69 25.39 0.44
N LEU A 285 -14.55 24.87 -0.44
CA LEU A 285 -14.56 23.45 -0.86
C LEU A 285 -13.87 23.19 -2.22
N ASN A 286 -13.09 24.16 -2.76
CA ASN A 286 -12.48 24.01 -4.08
C ASN A 286 -11.57 22.77 -4.22
N GLY A 287 -10.90 22.37 -3.15
CA GLY A 287 -10.07 21.16 -3.10
C GLY A 287 -10.78 19.90 -2.57
N SER A 288 -12.11 19.99 -2.29
CA SER A 288 -12.82 18.89 -1.60
C SER A 288 -14.11 18.47 -2.29
N ALA A 289 -14.71 19.32 -3.11
CA ALA A 289 -15.89 18.99 -3.91
C ALA A 289 -15.51 19.01 -5.40
N HIS A 290 -15.55 17.87 -6.03
CA HIS A 290 -15.06 17.65 -7.39
C HIS A 290 -16.21 17.36 -8.35
N PHE A 291 -16.32 18.19 -9.38
CA PHE A 291 -17.24 17.96 -10.50
C PHE A 291 -16.42 17.31 -11.63
N LEU A 292 -16.54 16.01 -11.84
CA LEU A 292 -15.65 15.24 -12.71
C LEU A 292 -15.64 15.71 -14.18
N PHE A 293 -16.74 16.26 -14.68
CA PHE A 293 -16.78 16.80 -16.02
C PHE A 293 -15.86 18.03 -16.24
N GLN A 294 -15.32 18.63 -15.16
CA GLN A 294 -14.36 19.74 -15.24
C GLN A 294 -12.90 19.27 -15.30
N LEU A 295 -12.63 18.00 -15.06
CA LEU A 295 -11.27 17.48 -15.04
C LEU A 295 -10.63 17.46 -16.43
N ASP A 296 -11.41 17.13 -17.48
CA ASP A 296 -10.95 17.07 -18.86
C ASP A 296 -11.60 18.21 -19.66
N VAL A 297 -10.95 19.36 -19.69
CA VAL A 297 -11.45 20.55 -20.41
C VAL A 297 -11.55 20.30 -21.92
N ASP A 298 -10.68 19.42 -22.46
CA ASP A 298 -10.61 19.12 -23.90
C ASP A 298 -11.58 18.01 -24.35
N THR A 299 -12.11 17.23 -23.44
CA THR A 299 -13.13 16.20 -23.69
C THR A 299 -14.13 16.16 -22.55
N PRO A 300 -15.20 17.01 -22.58
CA PRO A 300 -16.27 16.93 -21.59
C PRO A 300 -17.02 15.61 -21.77
N THR A 301 -16.47 14.54 -21.28
CA THR A 301 -16.98 13.19 -21.50
C THR A 301 -17.82 12.74 -20.30
N ASN A 302 -18.97 12.19 -20.60
CA ASN A 302 -19.72 11.38 -19.65
C ASN A 302 -18.81 10.31 -19.08
N ILE A 303 -18.86 10.11 -17.76
CA ILE A 303 -18.21 9.00 -17.10
C ILE A 303 -18.81 7.71 -17.68
N ASP A 304 -17.95 6.81 -18.18
CA ASP A 304 -18.36 5.49 -18.64
C ASP A 304 -18.76 4.58 -17.48
N GLN A 305 -19.44 3.47 -17.80
CA GLN A 305 -19.95 2.55 -16.78
C GLN A 305 -18.84 1.89 -15.94
N GLU A 306 -17.70 1.58 -16.54
CA GLU A 306 -16.59 0.95 -15.84
C GLU A 306 -15.97 1.94 -14.82
N THR A 307 -15.70 3.16 -15.26
CA THR A 307 -15.22 4.23 -14.37
C THR A 307 -16.24 4.53 -13.26
N LEU A 308 -17.55 4.55 -13.59
CA LEU A 308 -18.58 4.77 -12.58
C LEU A 308 -18.60 3.63 -11.55
N ALA A 309 -18.52 2.38 -11.98
CA ALA A 309 -18.43 1.23 -11.08
C ALA A 309 -17.19 1.29 -10.18
N ASP A 310 -16.04 1.66 -10.73
CA ASP A 310 -14.82 1.89 -9.94
C ASP A 310 -15.04 2.98 -8.87
N LEU A 311 -15.72 4.10 -9.22
CA LEU A 311 -16.03 5.17 -8.28
C LEU A 311 -16.94 4.72 -7.14
N TYR A 312 -17.91 3.85 -7.41
CA TYR A 312 -18.70 3.21 -6.34
C TYR A 312 -17.82 2.37 -5.42
N HIS A 313 -16.86 1.61 -5.96
CA HIS A 313 -15.99 0.74 -5.16
C HIS A 313 -14.93 1.50 -4.34
N ILE A 314 -14.48 2.67 -4.79
CA ILE A 314 -13.48 3.46 -4.05
C ILE A 314 -14.10 4.41 -3.03
N SER A 315 -15.40 4.70 -3.14
CA SER A 315 -16.11 5.61 -2.24
C SER A 315 -16.45 4.94 -0.90
N ASP A 316 -16.66 5.76 0.13
CA ASP A 316 -17.04 5.30 1.46
C ASP A 316 -18.55 5.34 1.69
N ALA A 317 -19.25 6.22 0.97
CA ALA A 317 -20.72 6.27 0.99
C ALA A 317 -21.29 6.87 -0.30
N LEU A 318 -22.47 6.40 -0.67
CA LEU A 318 -23.38 7.11 -1.57
C LEU A 318 -24.11 8.20 -0.78
N PHE A 319 -23.93 9.46 -1.17
CA PHE A 319 -24.72 10.57 -0.63
C PHE A 319 -25.65 11.11 -1.70
N PHE A 320 -26.97 10.88 -1.56
CA PHE A 320 -27.94 11.10 -2.63
C PHE A 320 -29.13 11.95 -2.17
N PRO A 321 -28.96 13.30 -2.02
CA PRO A 321 -29.92 14.21 -1.41
C PRO A 321 -30.99 14.70 -2.39
N SER A 322 -31.39 13.90 -3.38
CA SER A 322 -32.35 14.32 -4.41
C SER A 322 -33.70 14.72 -3.81
N LEU A 323 -34.30 15.79 -4.36
CA LEU A 323 -35.63 16.26 -3.98
C LEU A 323 -36.73 15.44 -4.63
N ASP A 324 -36.43 14.84 -5.78
CA ASP A 324 -37.36 14.03 -6.57
C ASP A 324 -36.62 13.06 -7.49
N GLU A 325 -37.13 11.84 -7.63
CA GLU A 325 -36.62 10.77 -8.49
C GLU A 325 -37.73 9.89 -9.04
N GLY A 326 -37.45 9.25 -10.17
CA GLY A 326 -38.38 8.24 -10.70
C GLY A 326 -38.28 6.90 -9.99
N PHE A 327 -37.07 6.48 -9.53
CA PHE A 327 -36.87 5.18 -8.89
C PHE A 327 -35.66 5.15 -7.93
N GLY A 328 -34.49 5.63 -8.38
CA GLY A 328 -33.26 5.62 -7.56
C GLY A 328 -32.28 4.49 -7.91
N ILE A 329 -32.03 4.25 -9.20
CA ILE A 329 -31.03 3.26 -9.66
C ILE A 329 -29.69 3.37 -8.90
N PRO A 330 -29.15 4.56 -8.58
CA PRO A 330 -27.92 4.68 -7.80
C PRO A 330 -27.91 3.97 -6.46
N LEU A 331 -29.08 3.79 -5.81
CA LEU A 331 -29.17 3.04 -4.57
C LEU A 331 -28.92 1.54 -4.79
N LEU A 332 -29.41 1.00 -5.92
CA LEU A 332 -29.18 -0.40 -6.28
C LEU A 332 -27.70 -0.65 -6.67
N GLU A 333 -27.11 0.27 -7.40
CA GLU A 333 -25.68 0.24 -7.76
C GLU A 333 -24.79 0.28 -6.52
N ALA A 334 -25.12 1.15 -5.56
CA ALA A 334 -24.47 1.20 -4.26
C ALA A 334 -24.59 -0.12 -3.48
N GLY A 335 -25.78 -0.73 -3.51
CA GLY A 335 -26.01 -2.05 -2.91
C GLY A 335 -25.12 -3.14 -3.50
N LEU A 336 -24.95 -3.17 -4.83
CA LEU A 336 -24.02 -4.09 -5.51
C LEU A 336 -22.56 -3.84 -5.12
N ALA A 337 -22.18 -2.57 -4.97
CA ALA A 337 -20.85 -2.16 -4.52
C ALA A 337 -20.65 -2.31 -2.98
N ARG A 338 -21.68 -2.70 -2.23
CA ARG A 338 -21.69 -2.77 -0.75
C ARG A 338 -21.38 -1.42 -0.10
N LEU A 339 -21.80 -0.36 -0.75
CA LEU A 339 -21.56 1.00 -0.32
C LEU A 339 -22.72 1.47 0.57
N PRO A 340 -22.48 1.98 1.78
CA PRO A 340 -23.52 2.60 2.61
C PRO A 340 -24.22 3.74 1.87
N VAL A 341 -25.54 3.84 2.03
CA VAL A 341 -26.36 4.84 1.34
C VAL A 341 -26.99 5.80 2.33
N PHE A 342 -26.79 7.10 2.08
CA PHE A 342 -27.43 8.20 2.79
C PHE A 342 -28.24 9.02 1.79
N CYS A 343 -29.56 8.99 1.89
CA CYS A 343 -30.43 9.60 0.89
C CYS A 343 -31.63 10.34 1.52
N SER A 344 -32.25 11.20 0.71
CA SER A 344 -33.47 11.90 1.11
C SER A 344 -34.61 10.91 1.37
N ASP A 345 -35.46 11.25 2.34
CA ASP A 345 -36.69 10.51 2.62
C ASP A 345 -37.77 10.89 1.60
N ILE A 346 -37.75 10.19 0.44
CA ILE A 346 -38.73 10.32 -0.64
C ILE A 346 -39.29 8.96 -1.06
N PRO A 347 -40.56 8.88 -1.52
CA PRO A 347 -41.21 7.61 -1.83
C PRO A 347 -40.43 6.67 -2.76
N PRO A 348 -39.79 7.11 -3.89
CA PRO A 348 -39.08 6.20 -4.75
C PRO A 348 -37.87 5.53 -4.08
N PHE A 349 -37.26 6.17 -3.09
CA PHE A 349 -36.11 5.61 -2.37
C PHE A 349 -36.51 4.56 -1.33
N HIS A 350 -37.74 4.59 -0.81
CA HIS A 350 -38.27 3.48 -0.01
C HIS A 350 -38.50 2.23 -0.85
N GLU A 351 -38.87 2.40 -2.13
CA GLU A 351 -39.05 1.28 -3.03
C GLU A 351 -37.68 0.66 -3.42
N SER A 352 -36.69 1.46 -3.78
CA SER A 352 -35.41 0.99 -4.24
C SER A 352 -34.42 0.66 -3.10
N GLY A 353 -34.47 1.36 -1.97
CA GLY A 353 -33.54 1.22 -0.83
C GLY A 353 -34.07 0.39 0.33
N GLY A 354 -35.39 0.23 0.45
CA GLY A 354 -36.04 -0.51 1.55
C GLY A 354 -35.67 0.05 2.92
N THR A 355 -35.33 -0.83 3.85
CA THR A 355 -34.87 -0.49 5.21
C THR A 355 -33.34 -0.54 5.35
N GLN A 356 -32.62 -0.76 4.26
CA GLN A 356 -31.17 -0.99 4.24
C GLN A 356 -30.35 0.27 3.96
N VAL A 357 -31.03 1.44 3.90
CA VAL A 357 -30.40 2.74 3.66
C VAL A 357 -30.70 3.71 4.80
N HIS A 358 -29.87 4.73 4.94
CA HIS A 358 -30.07 5.79 5.94
C HIS A 358 -30.84 6.94 5.31
N PHE A 359 -32.05 7.17 5.77
CA PHE A 359 -32.91 8.27 5.32
C PHE A 359 -32.74 9.52 6.17
N PHE A 360 -32.71 10.68 5.54
CA PHE A 360 -32.89 11.98 6.21
C PHE A 360 -34.08 12.73 5.61
N PRO A 361 -34.88 13.41 6.46
CA PRO A 361 -36.02 14.20 5.98
C PRO A 361 -35.61 15.27 4.97
N LEU A 362 -36.48 15.60 4.01
CA LEU A 362 -36.24 16.69 3.04
C LEU A 362 -35.98 18.05 3.72
N GLN A 363 -36.47 18.25 4.95
CA GLN A 363 -36.29 19.46 5.75
C GLN A 363 -35.09 19.37 6.69
N ALA A 364 -34.31 18.29 6.66
CA ALA A 364 -33.12 18.15 7.48
C ALA A 364 -32.14 19.29 7.19
N SER A 365 -31.46 19.73 8.22
CA SER A 365 -30.34 20.66 8.02
C SER A 365 -29.10 19.93 7.47
N PRO A 366 -28.19 20.61 6.76
CA PRO A 366 -26.92 20.05 6.36
C PRO A 366 -26.13 19.43 7.54
N THR A 367 -26.26 20.03 8.74
CA THR A 367 -25.62 19.52 9.97
C THR A 367 -26.24 18.19 10.44
N ASP A 368 -27.56 18.01 10.30
CA ASP A 368 -28.22 16.76 10.68
C ASP A 368 -27.86 15.62 9.71
N ALA A 369 -27.82 15.93 8.41
CA ALA A 369 -27.33 14.98 7.39
C ALA A 369 -25.86 14.61 7.63
N ALA A 370 -25.02 15.58 7.96
CA ALA A 370 -23.61 15.35 8.30
C ALA A 370 -23.47 14.41 9.50
N ARG A 371 -24.27 14.63 10.57
CA ARG A 371 -24.27 13.76 11.75
C ARG A 371 -24.70 12.33 11.40
N LEU A 372 -25.78 12.17 10.62
CA LEU A 372 -26.24 10.86 10.17
C LEU A 372 -25.18 10.09 9.39
N ILE A 373 -24.46 10.76 8.47
CA ILE A 373 -23.36 10.15 7.71
C ILE A 373 -22.23 9.73 8.66
N MET A 374 -21.82 10.60 9.57
CA MET A 374 -20.74 10.33 10.50
C MET A 374 -21.05 9.19 11.46
N ASP A 375 -22.27 9.17 12.01
CA ASP A 375 -22.73 8.12 12.93
C ASP A 375 -22.82 6.75 12.20
N GLY A 376 -23.39 6.76 10.98
CA GLY A 376 -23.53 5.55 10.16
C GLY A 376 -22.18 4.96 9.75
N LEU A 377 -21.26 5.77 9.24
CA LEU A 377 -19.93 5.30 8.86
C LEU A 377 -19.05 5.00 10.07
N GLY A 378 -19.19 5.76 11.17
CA GLY A 378 -18.46 5.49 12.41
C GLY A 378 -18.81 4.14 13.05
N ALA A 379 -20.03 3.66 12.81
CA ALA A 379 -20.46 2.33 13.25
C ALA A 379 -20.02 1.20 12.30
N ASP A 380 -19.51 1.49 11.12
CA ASP A 380 -19.07 0.49 10.14
C ASP A 380 -17.58 0.11 10.35
N PRO A 381 -17.28 -1.12 10.80
CA PRO A 381 -15.91 -1.60 10.93
C PRO A 381 -15.13 -1.61 9.62
N SER A 382 -15.80 -1.80 8.48
CA SER A 382 -15.18 -1.83 7.16
C SER A 382 -14.63 -0.46 6.79
N PHE A 383 -15.37 0.61 7.06
CA PHE A 383 -14.91 1.99 6.88
C PHE A 383 -13.68 2.28 7.75
N SER A 384 -13.74 1.93 9.04
CA SER A 384 -12.61 2.15 9.96
C SER A 384 -11.37 1.38 9.54
N LEU A 385 -11.51 0.11 9.09
CA LEU A 385 -10.40 -0.70 8.59
C LEU A 385 -9.82 -0.12 7.30
N ARG A 386 -10.67 0.28 6.35
CA ARG A 386 -10.22 0.90 5.09
C ARG A 386 -9.41 2.17 5.34
N ARG A 387 -9.88 3.07 6.19
CA ARG A 387 -9.15 4.29 6.57
C ARG A 387 -7.77 3.95 7.14
N ARG A 388 -7.72 3.02 8.09
CA ARG A 388 -6.44 2.57 8.66
C ARG A 388 -5.50 2.00 7.61
N VAL A 389 -6.02 1.22 6.65
CA VAL A 389 -5.21 0.66 5.56
C VAL A 389 -4.64 1.76 4.68
N LEU A 390 -5.46 2.73 4.28
CA LEU A 390 -5.01 3.84 3.41
C LEU A 390 -4.01 4.76 4.13
N ALA A 391 -4.20 5.02 5.42
CA ALA A 391 -3.32 5.88 6.20
C ALA A 391 -1.98 5.23 6.56
N ASP A 392 -1.97 3.92 6.93
CA ASP A 392 -0.82 3.30 7.58
C ASP A 392 -0.17 2.18 6.79
N TYR A 393 -0.87 1.59 5.80
CA TYR A 393 -0.48 0.33 5.17
C TYR A 393 -0.42 0.37 3.64
N THR A 394 -0.40 1.53 3.00
CA THR A 394 -0.04 1.58 1.58
C THR A 394 1.47 1.48 1.42
N TRP A 395 1.95 0.84 0.37
CA TRP A 395 3.39 0.75 0.10
C TRP A 395 4.05 2.12 0.02
N ARG A 396 3.36 3.14 -0.53
CA ARG A 396 3.87 4.50 -0.65
C ARG A 396 4.16 5.11 0.73
N GLU A 397 3.19 5.04 1.64
CA GLU A 397 3.33 5.57 3.01
C GLU A 397 4.42 4.81 3.78
N ILE A 398 4.42 3.48 3.69
CA ILE A 398 5.43 2.64 4.35
C ILE A 398 6.85 2.98 3.86
N VAL A 399 7.06 3.09 2.55
CA VAL A 399 8.41 3.39 2.04
C VAL A 399 8.83 4.80 2.45
N ARG A 400 7.95 5.80 2.29
CA ARG A 400 8.27 7.18 2.64
C ARG A 400 8.55 7.36 4.14
N ASP A 401 7.67 6.84 4.99
CA ASP A 401 7.65 7.19 6.41
C ASP A 401 8.41 6.22 7.30
N ARG A 402 8.75 5.01 6.80
CA ARG A 402 9.45 4.00 7.59
C ARG A 402 10.74 3.51 6.95
N VAL A 403 10.75 3.20 5.64
CA VAL A 403 11.95 2.66 4.99
C VAL A 403 12.99 3.75 4.80
N VAL A 404 12.62 4.91 4.24
CA VAL A 404 13.55 6.02 3.97
C VAL A 404 14.26 6.49 5.24
N PRO A 405 13.57 6.76 6.37
CA PRO A 405 14.24 7.18 7.61
C PRO A 405 15.27 6.15 8.14
N ILE A 406 14.99 4.85 7.99
CA ILE A 406 15.96 3.80 8.35
C ILE A 406 17.21 3.89 7.47
N LEU A 407 17.02 4.03 6.14
CA LEU A 407 18.14 4.13 5.21
C LEU A 407 19.01 5.36 5.46
N GLU A 408 18.38 6.51 5.72
CA GLU A 408 19.09 7.76 6.04
C GLU A 408 19.87 7.66 7.34
N ARG A 409 19.28 7.10 8.39
CA ARG A 409 19.96 6.83 9.67
C ARG A 409 21.15 5.90 9.48
N VAL A 410 20.97 4.80 8.75
CA VAL A 410 22.01 3.82 8.49
C VAL A 410 23.13 4.40 7.63
N ALA A 411 22.84 5.23 6.65
CA ALA A 411 23.83 5.87 5.79
C ALA A 411 24.59 7.00 6.49
N GLY A 412 23.98 7.70 7.44
CA GLY A 412 24.56 8.86 8.15
C GLY A 412 25.41 8.52 9.37
N GLY A 413 25.21 7.34 9.99
CA GLY A 413 25.97 6.84 11.15
C GLY A 413 27.19 6.03 10.73
#